data_a8fcfc18293287e45df15ebf164188ed
#
_entry.id   a8fcfc18293287e45df15ebf164188ed
#
_cell.length_a   1.000
_cell.length_b   1.000
_cell.length_c   1.000
_cell.angle_alpha   90.00
_cell.angle_beta   90.00
_cell.angle_gamma   90.00
#
_symmetry.space_group_name_H-M   'P 1'
#
loop_
_entity.id
_entity.type
_entity.pdbx_description
1 polymer ?
#
loop_
_entity_poly.entity_id
_entity_poly.type
_entity_poly.pdbx_seq_one_letter_code
_entity_poly.pdbx_strand_id
1 'polypeptide(L)'
;DTLVLLRKGFFQLISAHTTTGLQSVYAHQFLGQWYQLATAGLVIAMMIGGSAASTAGGFKGLRVGILFKGLVEDIRRLTVPDSVRIRDHIHHLRDLPLSDRMIRGAALVVVCYVVLFAVSATIGVWCGYGLPQAVFEAASANGNVGLSCGVTAPSMPAVLKVTYLVQMWMARMEFLSVFVLVGFAHAVLFGLRGRRPVRQQLPGGRTTP
;
A
#
# COMPACT_ATOMS: atom_id res chain seq x y z
N ASP A 1 -28.46 -18.30 -14.45
CA ASP A 1 -26.96 -18.23 -14.30
C ASP A 1 -26.44 -16.91 -13.78
N THR A 2 -27.21 -15.81 -13.81
CA THR A 2 -26.83 -14.49 -13.28
C THR A 2 -26.49 -14.55 -11.78
N LEU A 3 -27.24 -15.32 -10.99
CA LEU A 3 -27.00 -15.52 -9.56
C LEU A 3 -25.65 -16.21 -9.28
N VAL A 4 -25.24 -17.14 -10.14
CA VAL A 4 -23.95 -17.84 -10.01
C VAL A 4 -22.79 -16.90 -10.31
N LEU A 5 -22.92 -16.06 -11.34
CA LEU A 5 -21.93 -15.03 -11.69
C LEU A 5 -21.80 -13.98 -10.58
N LEU A 6 -22.94 -13.51 -10.07
CA LEU A 6 -22.98 -12.53 -8.98
C LEU A 6 -22.34 -13.09 -7.71
N ARG A 7 -22.69 -14.33 -7.32
CA ARG A 7 -22.10 -15.01 -6.17
C ARG A 7 -20.60 -15.19 -6.31
N LYS A 8 -20.11 -15.69 -7.46
CA LYS A 8 -18.69 -15.92 -7.72
C LYS A 8 -17.91 -14.61 -7.79
N GLY A 9 -18.44 -13.61 -8.51
CA GLY A 9 -17.79 -12.30 -8.65
C GLY A 9 -17.71 -11.53 -7.34
N PHE A 10 -18.82 -11.49 -6.59
CA PHE A 10 -18.87 -10.80 -5.29
C PHE A 10 -17.97 -11.47 -4.26
N PHE A 11 -17.98 -12.81 -4.17
CA PHE A 11 -17.07 -13.55 -3.31
C PHE A 11 -15.61 -13.23 -3.65
N GLN A 12 -15.28 -13.24 -4.93
CA GLN A 12 -13.92 -13.04 -5.38
C GLN A 12 -13.45 -11.60 -5.11
N LEU A 13 -14.32 -10.61 -5.28
CA LEU A 13 -14.04 -9.21 -4.98
C LEU A 13 -13.80 -8.98 -3.48
N ILE A 14 -14.64 -9.58 -2.63
CA ILE A 14 -14.46 -9.51 -1.18
C ILE A 14 -13.16 -10.20 -0.77
N SER A 15 -12.90 -11.41 -1.28
CA SER A 15 -11.68 -12.15 -0.98
C SER A 15 -10.42 -11.38 -1.40
N ALA A 16 -10.46 -10.67 -2.53
CA ALA A 16 -9.40 -9.79 -2.99
C ALA A 16 -9.20 -8.57 -2.07
N HIS A 17 -10.30 -7.88 -1.75
CA HIS A 17 -10.25 -6.64 -0.96
C HIS A 17 -9.88 -6.88 0.51
N THR A 18 -10.40 -7.96 1.11
CA THR A 18 -10.08 -8.34 2.50
C THR A 18 -8.73 -9.05 2.63
N THR A 19 -8.03 -9.26 1.52
CA THR A 19 -6.76 -10.00 1.46
C THR A 19 -6.84 -11.42 2.04
N THR A 20 -8.01 -12.06 1.90
CA THR A 20 -8.23 -13.44 2.37
C THR A 20 -7.59 -14.46 1.46
N GLY A 21 -7.55 -14.21 0.13
CA GLY A 21 -6.88 -15.05 -0.86
C GLY A 21 -7.61 -16.34 -1.23
N LEU A 22 -8.83 -16.53 -0.77
CA LEU A 22 -9.63 -17.69 -1.16
C LEU A 22 -10.14 -17.53 -2.59
N GLN A 23 -9.95 -18.56 -3.41
CA GLN A 23 -10.39 -18.60 -4.80
C GLN A 23 -11.62 -19.49 -4.97
N SER A 24 -12.66 -18.94 -5.58
CA SER A 24 -13.84 -19.69 -6.03
C SER A 24 -13.78 -20.06 -7.52
N VAL A 25 -12.70 -19.66 -8.19
CA VAL A 25 -12.46 -19.79 -9.64
C VAL A 25 -11.06 -20.36 -9.85
N TYR A 26 -10.88 -21.21 -10.84
CA TYR A 26 -9.55 -21.74 -11.16
C TYR A 26 -8.63 -20.64 -11.69
N ALA A 27 -7.33 -20.73 -11.37
CA ALA A 27 -6.33 -19.72 -11.71
C ALA A 27 -6.33 -19.30 -13.19
N HIS A 28 -6.46 -20.27 -14.13
CA HIS A 28 -6.49 -20.00 -15.56
C HIS A 28 -7.78 -19.27 -16.03
N GLN A 29 -8.85 -19.29 -15.23
CA GLN A 29 -10.11 -18.66 -15.59
C GLN A 29 -10.11 -17.13 -15.39
N PHE A 30 -9.24 -16.62 -14.52
CA PHE A 30 -9.16 -15.17 -14.27
C PHE A 30 -8.83 -14.37 -15.53
N LEU A 31 -7.92 -14.86 -16.35
CA LEU A 31 -7.49 -14.17 -17.57
C LEU A 31 -8.14 -14.72 -18.85
N GLY A 32 -8.64 -15.96 -18.80
CA GLY A 32 -9.25 -16.61 -19.96
C GLY A 32 -10.75 -16.41 -20.11
N GLN A 33 -11.48 -16.34 -18.99
CA GLN A 33 -12.95 -16.28 -18.99
C GLN A 33 -13.54 -14.98 -18.45
N TRP A 34 -12.78 -14.26 -17.63
CA TRP A 34 -13.21 -12.97 -17.10
C TRP A 34 -12.82 -11.84 -18.05
N TYR A 35 -13.73 -10.88 -18.22
CA TYR A 35 -13.43 -9.68 -18.98
C TYR A 35 -12.27 -8.91 -18.33
N GLN A 36 -11.43 -8.29 -19.13
CA GLN A 36 -10.28 -7.51 -18.66
C GLN A 36 -10.64 -6.47 -17.60
N LEU A 37 -11.84 -5.87 -17.69
CA LEU A 37 -12.34 -4.92 -16.73
C LEU A 37 -12.56 -5.55 -15.33
N ALA A 38 -13.09 -6.77 -15.29
CA ALA A 38 -13.28 -7.49 -14.01
C ALA A 38 -11.94 -7.84 -13.36
N THR A 39 -10.96 -8.27 -14.15
CA THR A 39 -9.61 -8.53 -13.67
C THR A 39 -8.93 -7.25 -13.16
N ALA A 40 -9.08 -6.12 -13.89
CA ALA A 40 -8.60 -4.82 -13.44
C ALA A 40 -9.25 -4.37 -12.13
N GLY A 41 -10.56 -4.59 -11.97
CA GLY A 41 -11.28 -4.34 -10.73
C GLY A 41 -10.73 -5.14 -9.55
N LEU A 42 -10.38 -6.42 -9.76
CA LEU A 42 -9.73 -7.24 -8.74
C LEU A 42 -8.32 -6.72 -8.38
N VAL A 43 -7.52 -6.32 -9.37
CA VAL A 43 -6.20 -5.73 -9.15
C VAL A 43 -6.32 -4.47 -8.28
N ILE A 44 -7.26 -3.58 -8.58
CA ILE A 44 -7.52 -2.37 -7.79
C ILE A 44 -7.96 -2.75 -6.38
N ALA A 45 -8.85 -3.71 -6.21
CA ALA A 45 -9.32 -4.17 -4.91
C ALA A 45 -8.17 -4.75 -4.06
N MET A 46 -7.27 -5.55 -4.66
CA MET A 46 -6.06 -6.08 -4.01
C MET A 46 -5.09 -4.96 -3.58
N MET A 47 -4.93 -3.93 -4.41
CA MET A 47 -4.02 -2.82 -4.14
C MET A 47 -4.52 -1.90 -3.01
N ILE A 48 -5.82 -1.63 -2.93
CA ILE A 48 -6.39 -0.78 -1.87
C ILE A 48 -6.26 -1.47 -0.51
N GLY A 49 -6.46 -2.80 -0.46
CA GLY A 49 -6.35 -3.58 0.77
C GLY A 49 -7.41 -3.25 1.82
N GLY A 50 -7.23 -3.79 3.01
CA GLY A 50 -8.19 -3.66 4.11
C GLY A 50 -8.08 -2.36 4.92
N SER A 51 -8.69 -2.35 6.12
CA SER A 51 -8.70 -1.20 7.03
C SER A 51 -7.32 -0.92 7.66
N ALA A 52 -7.16 0.25 8.25
CA ALA A 52 -5.90 0.71 8.86
C ALA A 52 -5.35 -0.23 9.95
N ALA A 53 -6.22 -0.85 10.72
CA ALA A 53 -5.84 -1.75 11.81
C ALA A 53 -5.81 -3.23 11.40
N SER A 54 -6.04 -3.53 10.10
CA SER A 54 -6.02 -4.91 9.61
C SER A 54 -4.61 -5.39 9.31
N THR A 55 -4.45 -6.70 9.30
CA THR A 55 -3.22 -7.39 8.88
C THR A 55 -3.06 -7.43 7.36
N ALA A 56 -4.00 -6.86 6.60
CA ALA A 56 -3.95 -6.75 5.15
C ALA A 56 -2.76 -5.94 4.66
N GLY A 57 -2.17 -6.34 3.55
CA GLY A 57 -1.21 -5.53 2.80
C GLY A 57 -1.89 -4.41 1.99
N GLY A 58 -1.19 -3.87 1.01
CA GLY A 58 -1.70 -2.81 0.14
C GLY A 58 -1.67 -1.42 0.77
N PHE A 59 -2.31 -0.45 0.10
CA PHE A 59 -2.26 0.97 0.49
C PHE A 59 -2.95 1.27 1.81
N LYS A 60 -3.88 0.43 2.25
CA LYS A 60 -4.87 0.62 3.32
C LYS A 60 -5.83 1.79 3.05
N GLY A 61 -7.13 1.54 3.22
CA GLY A 61 -8.18 2.51 2.93
C GLY A 61 -8.01 3.85 3.64
N LEU A 62 -7.44 3.88 4.86
CA LEU A 62 -7.15 5.12 5.57
C LEU A 62 -6.17 6.03 4.82
N ARG A 63 -5.08 5.47 4.24
CA ARG A 63 -4.09 6.28 3.49
C ARG A 63 -4.68 6.81 2.20
N VAL A 64 -5.48 6.01 1.51
CA VAL A 64 -6.23 6.45 0.32
C VAL A 64 -7.18 7.59 0.68
N GLY A 65 -7.91 7.46 1.80
CA GLY A 65 -8.80 8.51 2.32
C GLY A 65 -8.06 9.81 2.70
N ILE A 66 -6.88 9.71 3.32
CA ILE A 66 -6.02 10.87 3.65
C ILE A 66 -5.59 11.59 2.38
N LEU A 67 -5.11 10.85 1.37
CA LEU A 67 -4.66 11.43 0.10
C LEU A 67 -5.81 12.07 -0.66
N PHE A 68 -6.96 11.41 -0.71
CA PHE A 68 -8.14 11.97 -1.37
C PHE A 68 -8.63 13.26 -0.70
N LYS A 69 -8.69 13.30 0.64
CA LYS A 69 -9.04 14.51 1.38
C LYS A 69 -8.00 15.61 1.19
N GLY A 70 -6.70 15.26 1.22
CA GLY A 70 -5.64 16.21 0.96
C GLY A 70 -5.76 16.83 -0.43
N LEU A 71 -6.00 16.02 -1.45
CA LEU A 71 -6.22 16.49 -2.83
C LEU A 71 -7.43 17.45 -2.92
N VAL A 72 -8.55 17.08 -2.28
CA VAL A 72 -9.75 17.95 -2.25
C VAL A 72 -9.47 19.25 -1.52
N GLU A 73 -8.72 19.22 -0.41
CA GLU A 73 -8.31 20.43 0.31
C GLU A 73 -7.42 21.33 -0.54
N ASP A 74 -6.44 20.76 -1.25
CA ASP A 74 -5.56 21.52 -2.14
C ASP A 74 -6.33 22.15 -3.31
N ILE A 75 -7.27 21.41 -3.93
CA ILE A 75 -8.15 21.96 -4.98
C ILE A 75 -9.01 23.09 -4.42
N ARG A 76 -9.57 22.96 -3.21
CA ARG A 76 -10.34 24.02 -2.57
C ARG A 76 -9.48 25.26 -2.28
N ARG A 77 -8.25 25.09 -1.83
CA ARG A 77 -7.30 26.19 -1.59
C ARG A 77 -7.02 27.00 -2.85
N LEU A 78 -7.00 26.36 -4.03
CA LEU A 78 -6.84 27.06 -5.30
C LEU A 78 -8.07 27.91 -5.69
N THR A 79 -9.24 27.61 -5.13
CA THR A 79 -10.51 28.27 -5.51
C THR A 79 -10.94 29.35 -4.49
N VAL A 80 -10.37 29.34 -3.28
CA VAL A 80 -10.76 30.23 -2.19
C VAL A 80 -9.66 31.27 -1.90
N PRO A 81 -9.98 32.55 -1.59
CA PRO A 81 -8.99 33.56 -1.23
C PRO A 81 -8.15 33.18 -0.02
N ASP A 82 -6.88 33.59 0.02
CA ASP A 82 -5.89 33.27 1.07
C ASP A 82 -6.30 33.64 2.50
N SER A 83 -7.33 34.49 2.66
CA SER A 83 -7.87 34.91 3.96
C SER A 83 -8.65 33.83 4.71
N VAL A 84 -9.08 32.76 4.01
CA VAL A 84 -9.91 31.71 4.60
C VAL A 84 -9.02 30.48 4.95
N ARG A 85 -8.92 30.19 6.24
CA ARG A 85 -8.23 28.95 6.70
C ARG A 85 -9.20 27.77 6.62
N ILE A 86 -9.03 26.96 5.57
CA ILE A 86 -9.71 25.67 5.44
C ILE A 86 -8.91 24.63 6.23
N ARG A 87 -9.54 24.00 7.21
CA ARG A 87 -8.99 22.83 7.91
C ARG A 87 -9.98 21.69 7.81
N ASP A 88 -9.69 20.72 6.99
CA ASP A 88 -10.46 19.47 6.95
C ASP A 88 -10.05 18.57 8.12
N HIS A 89 -11.02 17.80 8.65
CA HIS A 89 -10.80 16.84 9.73
C HIS A 89 -10.96 15.43 9.22
N ILE A 90 -10.12 14.52 9.71
CA ILE A 90 -10.28 13.09 9.49
C ILE A 90 -10.96 12.51 10.71
N HIS A 91 -12.13 11.90 10.48
CA HIS A 91 -12.80 11.13 11.51
C HIS A 91 -12.20 9.71 11.57
N HIS A 92 -11.27 9.50 12.51
CA HIS A 92 -10.73 8.18 12.81
C HIS A 92 -10.62 8.06 14.34
N LEU A 93 -11.64 7.45 14.99
CA LEU A 93 -11.82 7.37 16.43
C LEU A 93 -11.99 8.75 17.12
N ARG A 94 -11.36 9.80 16.63
CA ARG A 94 -11.47 11.20 17.03
C ARG A 94 -11.33 12.09 15.80
N ASP A 95 -11.88 13.27 15.84
CA ASP A 95 -11.68 14.27 14.79
C ASP A 95 -10.25 14.82 14.88
N LEU A 96 -9.41 14.41 13.98
CA LEU A 96 -8.03 14.87 13.89
C LEU A 96 -7.90 15.89 12.73
N PRO A 97 -7.27 17.04 12.96
CA PRO A 97 -7.00 17.97 11.87
C PRO A 97 -6.04 17.33 10.87
N LEU A 98 -6.36 17.44 9.59
CA LEU A 98 -5.51 16.95 8.52
C LEU A 98 -4.22 17.77 8.50
N SER A 99 -3.07 17.15 8.74
CA SER A 99 -1.77 17.80 8.72
C SER A 99 -0.99 17.43 7.47
N ASP A 100 -0.22 18.39 6.92
CA ASP A 100 0.64 18.15 5.75
C ASP A 100 1.65 17.01 5.98
N ARG A 101 2.02 16.76 7.24
CA ARG A 101 2.89 15.63 7.58
C ARG A 101 2.20 14.28 7.37
N MET A 102 0.90 14.20 7.69
CA MET A 102 0.12 12.98 7.47
C MET A 102 -0.07 12.72 5.97
N ILE A 103 -0.37 13.76 5.20
CA ILE A 103 -0.52 13.65 3.74
C ILE A 103 0.79 13.18 3.10
N ARG A 104 1.92 13.83 3.43
CA ARG A 104 3.24 13.44 2.92
C ARG A 104 3.64 12.02 3.32
N GLY A 105 3.39 11.63 4.56
CA GLY A 105 3.65 10.27 5.02
C GLY A 105 2.81 9.22 4.28
N ALA A 106 1.51 9.49 4.08
CA ALA A 106 0.64 8.61 3.31
C ALA A 106 1.08 8.54 1.83
N ALA A 107 1.43 9.66 1.22
CA ALA A 107 1.92 9.73 -0.16
C ALA A 107 3.21 8.94 -0.34
N LEU A 108 4.18 9.10 0.55
CA LEU A 108 5.44 8.35 0.50
C LEU A 108 5.19 6.85 0.50
N VAL A 109 4.35 6.36 1.41
CA VAL A 109 4.04 4.93 1.50
C VAL A 109 3.35 4.43 0.23
N VAL A 110 2.35 5.16 -0.29
CA VAL A 110 1.65 4.77 -1.53
C VAL A 110 2.61 4.75 -2.72
N VAL A 111 3.50 5.74 -2.85
CA VAL A 111 4.52 5.75 -3.91
C VAL A 111 5.44 4.53 -3.80
N CYS A 112 5.90 4.17 -2.58
CA CYS A 112 6.72 2.98 -2.38
C CYS A 112 5.99 1.69 -2.80
N TYR A 113 4.71 1.56 -2.49
CA TYR A 113 3.90 0.42 -2.94
C TYR A 113 3.77 0.38 -4.47
N VAL A 114 3.53 1.52 -5.12
CA VAL A 114 3.43 1.60 -6.58
C VAL A 114 4.75 1.25 -7.25
N VAL A 115 5.87 1.75 -6.73
CA VAL A 115 7.20 1.43 -7.25
C VAL A 115 7.51 -0.06 -7.11
N LEU A 116 7.25 -0.64 -5.93
CA LEU A 116 7.48 -2.06 -5.69
C LEU A 116 6.61 -2.94 -6.59
N PHE A 117 5.34 -2.57 -6.76
CA PHE A 117 4.42 -3.22 -7.69
C PHE A 117 4.94 -3.17 -9.14
N ALA A 118 5.36 -1.98 -9.62
CA ALA A 118 5.87 -1.80 -10.98
C ALA A 118 7.14 -2.62 -11.23
N VAL A 119 8.08 -2.60 -10.28
CA VAL A 119 9.32 -3.41 -10.35
C VAL A 119 8.99 -4.89 -10.42
N SER A 120 8.11 -5.37 -9.57
CA SER A 120 7.72 -6.78 -9.51
C SER A 120 7.00 -7.23 -10.80
N ALA A 121 6.07 -6.41 -11.32
CA ALA A 121 5.40 -6.69 -12.59
C ALA A 121 6.38 -6.72 -13.76
N THR A 122 7.35 -5.79 -13.80
CA THR A 122 8.40 -5.74 -14.83
C THR A 122 9.27 -7.00 -14.80
N ILE A 123 9.68 -7.45 -13.61
CA ILE A 123 10.44 -8.70 -13.45
C ILE A 123 9.60 -9.91 -13.93
N GLY A 124 8.29 -9.91 -13.65
CA GLY A 124 7.39 -10.95 -14.14
C GLY A 124 7.36 -11.02 -15.68
N VAL A 125 7.25 -9.88 -16.34
CA VAL A 125 7.30 -9.79 -17.80
C VAL A 125 8.69 -10.22 -18.32
N TRP A 126 9.77 -9.81 -17.68
CA TRP A 126 11.13 -10.23 -18.06
C TRP A 126 11.35 -11.72 -17.92
N CYS A 127 10.70 -12.38 -16.99
CA CYS A 127 10.69 -13.83 -16.85
C CYS A 127 9.85 -14.57 -17.92
N GLY A 128 9.23 -13.85 -18.87
CA GLY A 128 8.48 -14.41 -20.00
C GLY A 128 6.98 -14.58 -19.76
N TYR A 129 6.44 -14.07 -18.66
CA TYR A 129 4.99 -14.08 -18.41
C TYR A 129 4.29 -12.93 -19.13
N GLY A 130 3.04 -13.14 -19.54
CA GLY A 130 2.24 -12.08 -20.14
C GLY A 130 2.00 -10.91 -19.18
N LEU A 131 1.91 -9.69 -19.73
CA LEU A 131 1.70 -8.48 -18.92
C LEU A 131 0.49 -8.57 -17.96
N PRO A 132 -0.71 -9.06 -18.38
CA PRO A 132 -1.83 -9.20 -17.46
C PRO A 132 -1.57 -10.17 -16.31
N GLN A 133 -0.85 -11.27 -16.58
CA GLN A 133 -0.46 -12.25 -15.57
C GLN A 133 0.53 -11.66 -14.57
N ALA A 134 1.58 -11.00 -15.05
CA ALA A 134 2.59 -10.36 -14.22
C ALA A 134 1.99 -9.27 -13.32
N VAL A 135 1.07 -8.45 -13.86
CA VAL A 135 0.35 -7.39 -13.12
C VAL A 135 -0.55 -8.00 -12.04
N PHE A 136 -1.30 -9.04 -12.37
CA PHE A 136 -2.20 -9.69 -11.40
C PHE A 136 -1.42 -10.30 -10.23
N GLU A 137 -0.38 -11.07 -10.51
CA GLU A 137 0.45 -11.71 -9.47
C GLU A 137 1.22 -10.69 -8.63
N ALA A 138 1.77 -9.65 -9.29
CA ALA A 138 2.44 -8.57 -8.58
C ALA A 138 1.49 -7.83 -7.63
N ALA A 139 0.23 -7.58 -8.05
CA ALA A 139 -0.78 -6.98 -7.18
C ALA A 139 -1.15 -7.89 -6.00
N SER A 140 -1.30 -9.19 -6.26
CA SER A 140 -1.59 -10.19 -5.23
C SER A 140 -0.46 -10.29 -4.20
N ALA A 141 0.80 -10.31 -4.65
CA ALA A 141 1.97 -10.30 -3.77
C ALA A 141 2.08 -8.99 -2.97
N ASN A 142 1.82 -7.84 -3.63
CA ASN A 142 1.87 -6.52 -3.00
C ASN A 142 0.78 -6.31 -1.94
N GLY A 143 -0.40 -6.87 -2.16
CA GLY A 143 -1.51 -6.86 -1.20
C GLY A 143 -1.41 -7.94 -0.13
N ASN A 144 -0.48 -8.89 -0.22
CA ASN A 144 -0.48 -10.14 0.58
C ASN A 144 -1.81 -10.90 0.48
N VAL A 145 -2.40 -10.93 -0.70
CA VAL A 145 -3.74 -11.48 -0.93
C VAL A 145 -3.69 -13.00 -1.09
N GLY A 146 -2.81 -13.50 -1.96
CA GLY A 146 -2.66 -14.92 -2.24
C GLY A 146 -3.50 -15.45 -3.41
N LEU A 147 -4.20 -14.57 -4.14
CA LEU A 147 -4.85 -14.94 -5.40
C LEU A 147 -3.79 -15.16 -6.48
N SER A 148 -3.94 -16.20 -7.29
CA SER A 148 -3.01 -16.50 -8.38
C SER A 148 -3.76 -16.73 -9.69
N CYS A 149 -3.15 -16.29 -10.79
CA CYS A 149 -3.59 -16.60 -12.15
C CYS A 149 -2.77 -17.73 -12.80
N GLY A 150 -1.97 -18.45 -11.99
CA GLY A 150 -1.20 -19.62 -12.43
C GLY A 150 0.30 -19.37 -12.65
N VAL A 151 0.81 -18.16 -12.41
CA VAL A 151 2.26 -17.86 -12.45
C VAL A 151 2.96 -18.44 -11.23
N THR A 152 2.33 -18.32 -10.07
CA THR A 152 2.87 -18.86 -8.82
C THR A 152 2.76 -20.39 -8.81
N ALA A 153 3.81 -21.05 -9.26
CA ALA A 153 3.93 -22.51 -9.34
C ALA A 153 5.32 -22.96 -8.85
N PRO A 154 5.51 -24.24 -8.52
CA PRO A 154 6.82 -24.78 -8.14
C PRO A 154 7.91 -24.56 -9.19
N SER A 155 7.52 -24.55 -10.48
CA SER A 155 8.39 -24.33 -11.65
C SER A 155 8.75 -22.87 -11.92
N MET A 156 8.19 -21.91 -11.16
CA MET A 156 8.46 -20.47 -11.33
C MET A 156 9.95 -20.16 -11.18
N PRO A 157 10.53 -19.23 -11.99
CA PRO A 157 11.92 -18.82 -11.90
C PRO A 157 12.30 -18.32 -10.50
N ALA A 158 13.52 -18.69 -10.05
CA ALA A 158 14.01 -18.35 -8.71
C ALA A 158 14.04 -16.84 -8.46
N VAL A 159 14.39 -16.04 -9.48
CA VAL A 159 14.39 -14.56 -9.41
C VAL A 159 13.01 -14.04 -9.04
N LEU A 160 11.96 -14.55 -9.67
CA LEU A 160 10.59 -14.11 -9.40
C LEU A 160 10.11 -14.58 -8.02
N LYS A 161 10.52 -15.77 -7.56
CA LYS A 161 10.26 -16.26 -6.19
C LYS A 161 10.83 -15.31 -5.15
N VAL A 162 12.09 -14.94 -5.29
CA VAL A 162 12.77 -14.02 -4.38
C VAL A 162 12.11 -12.63 -4.41
N THR A 163 11.77 -12.13 -5.59
CA THR A 163 11.09 -10.84 -5.76
C THR A 163 9.76 -10.82 -5.01
N TYR A 164 8.90 -11.83 -5.20
CA TYR A 164 7.62 -11.90 -4.50
C TYR A 164 7.79 -12.11 -2.99
N LEU A 165 8.79 -12.87 -2.56
CA LEU A 165 9.08 -13.05 -1.13
C LEU A 165 9.46 -11.72 -0.47
N VAL A 166 10.37 -10.95 -1.08
CA VAL A 166 10.78 -9.64 -0.59
C VAL A 166 9.60 -8.67 -0.62
N GLN A 167 8.81 -8.68 -1.69
CA GLN A 167 7.63 -7.84 -1.85
C GLN A 167 6.58 -8.11 -0.76
N MET A 168 6.23 -9.37 -0.52
CA MET A 168 5.30 -9.77 0.52
C MET A 168 5.81 -9.39 1.92
N TRP A 169 7.10 -9.57 2.17
CA TRP A 169 7.72 -9.18 3.44
C TRP A 169 7.64 -7.66 3.67
N MET A 170 8.03 -6.86 2.69
CA MET A 170 7.98 -5.39 2.78
C MET A 170 6.54 -4.88 2.92
N ALA A 171 5.61 -5.44 2.17
CA ALA A 171 4.20 -5.09 2.23
C ALA A 171 3.57 -5.44 3.59
N ARG A 172 4.03 -6.51 4.23
CA ARG A 172 3.54 -6.95 5.54
C ARG A 172 4.05 -6.10 6.69
N MET A 173 5.35 -5.74 6.67
CA MET A 173 6.01 -4.96 7.72
C MET A 173 5.64 -3.48 7.69
N GLU A 174 4.93 -3.02 6.69
CA GLU A 174 4.72 -1.61 6.32
C GLU A 174 6.05 -0.87 6.05
N PHE A 175 6.08 -0.05 5.01
CA PHE A 175 7.30 0.64 4.58
C PHE A 175 7.92 1.52 5.66
N LEU A 176 7.11 2.14 6.53
CA LEU A 176 7.62 2.98 7.62
C LEU A 176 8.49 2.18 8.58
N SER A 177 8.09 0.97 8.95
CA SER A 177 8.87 0.08 9.81
C SER A 177 10.16 -0.37 9.14
N VAL A 178 10.11 -0.66 7.83
CA VAL A 178 11.30 -1.01 7.04
C VAL A 178 12.29 0.16 6.99
N PHE A 179 11.83 1.39 6.75
CA PHE A 179 12.70 2.57 6.75
C PHE A 179 13.35 2.83 8.11
N VAL A 180 12.59 2.67 9.20
CA VAL A 180 13.13 2.78 10.56
C VAL A 180 14.20 1.71 10.81
N LEU A 181 13.95 0.47 10.40
CA LEU A 181 14.89 -0.64 10.55
C LEU A 181 16.19 -0.38 9.77
N VAL A 182 16.07 0.05 8.50
CA VAL A 182 17.24 0.38 7.65
C VAL A 182 18.01 1.56 8.23
N GLY A 183 17.31 2.61 8.67
CA GLY A 183 17.93 3.77 9.32
C GLY A 183 18.66 3.40 10.61
N PHE A 184 18.07 2.53 11.43
CA PHE A 184 18.71 2.00 12.65
C PHE A 184 19.94 1.15 12.32
N ALA A 185 19.83 0.22 11.37
CA ALA A 185 20.95 -0.60 10.93
C ALA A 185 22.09 0.26 10.39
N HIS A 186 21.80 1.27 9.57
CA HIS A 186 22.79 2.23 9.09
C HIS A 186 23.46 3.00 10.23
N ALA A 187 22.67 3.49 11.21
CA ALA A 187 23.20 4.20 12.37
C ALA A 187 24.11 3.32 13.25
N VAL A 188 23.78 2.03 13.37
CA VAL A 188 24.60 1.06 14.13
C VAL A 188 25.88 0.71 13.36
N LEU A 189 25.78 0.43 12.06
CA LEU A 189 26.92 -0.01 11.24
C LEU A 189 27.92 1.11 10.97
N PHE A 190 27.45 2.34 10.74
CA PHE A 190 28.30 3.48 10.39
C PHE A 190 28.59 4.42 11.55
N GLY A 191 28.30 4.00 12.80
CA GLY A 191 28.75 4.70 13.98
C GLY A 191 28.21 6.12 14.15
N LEU A 192 26.99 6.42 13.64
CA LEU A 192 26.29 7.68 13.91
C LEU A 192 25.83 7.77 15.38
N ARG A 193 26.64 7.24 16.28
CA ARG A 193 26.60 7.46 17.74
C ARG A 193 27.02 8.88 18.00
N GLY A 194 26.09 9.84 18.05
CA GLY A 194 26.49 11.10 18.64
C GLY A 194 25.89 12.39 18.11
N ARG A 195 24.62 12.39 17.72
CA ARG A 195 23.86 13.63 17.89
C ARG A 195 23.10 13.52 19.20
N ARG A 196 23.72 14.06 20.28
CA ARG A 196 23.02 14.31 21.53
C ARG A 196 21.74 15.08 21.19
N PRO A 197 20.57 14.74 21.80
CA PRO A 197 19.37 15.54 21.62
C PRO A 197 19.73 16.98 21.98
N VAL A 198 19.43 17.92 21.10
CA VAL A 198 19.50 19.36 21.38
C VAL A 198 18.66 19.57 22.63
N ARG A 199 19.33 19.83 23.75
CA ARG A 199 18.69 20.22 25.00
C ARG A 199 17.86 21.45 24.66
N GLN A 200 16.55 21.33 24.61
CA GLN A 200 15.67 22.49 24.52
C GLN A 200 16.00 23.34 25.75
N GLN A 201 16.69 24.44 25.52
CA GLN A 201 16.82 25.49 26.51
C GLN A 201 15.40 26.07 26.70
N LEU A 202 14.80 25.71 27.79
CA LEU A 202 13.58 26.40 28.25
C LEU A 202 13.95 27.87 28.45
N PRO A 203 13.25 28.82 27.84
CA PRO A 203 13.48 30.23 28.12
C PRO A 203 12.95 30.52 29.53
N GLY A 204 13.83 30.83 30.49
CA GLY A 204 13.44 31.33 31.79
C GLY A 204 14.04 30.61 33.01
N GLY A 205 15.32 30.33 33.03
CA GLY A 205 16.08 30.07 34.28
C GLY A 205 16.55 31.38 34.90
N ARG A 206 15.75 32.02 35.74
CA ARG A 206 16.27 33.05 36.66
C ARG A 206 17.23 32.38 37.63
N THR A 207 18.49 32.78 37.55
CA THR A 207 19.46 32.59 38.65
C THR A 207 19.09 33.60 39.72
N THR A 208 18.57 33.18 40.85
CA THR A 208 18.58 33.97 42.10
C THR A 208 19.86 33.66 42.87
N PRO A 209 20.38 34.67 43.57
CA PRO A 209 21.72 34.66 44.12
C PRO A 209 21.95 33.66 45.24
#